data_89a8039f8c1012818c709788bada5cdc
#
_entry.id   89a8039f8c1012818c709788bada5cdc
#
_cell.length_a   1.000
_cell.length_b   1.000
_cell.length_c   1.000
_cell.angle_alpha   90.00
_cell.angle_beta   90.00
_cell.angle_gamma   90.00
#
_symmetry.space_group_name_H-M   'P 1'
#
loop_
_entity.id
_entity.type
_entity.pdbx_description
1 polymer ?
#
loop_
_entity_poly.entity_id
_entity_poly.type
_entity_poly.pdbx_seq_one_letter_code
_entity_poly.pdbx_strand_id
1 'polypeptide(L)'
;FAETGDFGMGKRMTMDFDVAKKAIDFVIEKSRGRRNIEVDFFGGEPLMAWDTVKKTVAYARSLEEEKNKKFRFTITTNGLMLDDEKIDYINENMDNCVLSLDGRKCINDEMRPTAGGCGSYDVIVPKFKKLVSQRGKDKDYYVRGTFTSKNLDFTNDVLAIADEGFDQLS
;
A
#
# COMPACT_ATOMS: atom_id res chain seq x y z
N PHE A 1 11.87 5.30 -7.28
CA PHE A 1 12.78 4.70 -6.28
C PHE A 1 13.25 3.30 -6.71
N ALA A 2 12.40 2.44 -7.25
CA ALA A 2 12.80 1.09 -7.67
C ALA A 2 13.75 1.08 -8.88
N GLU A 3 13.79 2.13 -9.68
CA GLU A 3 14.64 2.23 -10.87
C GLU A 3 15.99 2.87 -10.60
N THR A 4 16.12 3.73 -9.60
CA THR A 4 17.37 4.46 -9.32
C THR A 4 18.41 3.60 -8.59
N GLY A 5 17.99 2.49 -7.98
CA GLY A 5 18.91 1.59 -7.31
C GLY A 5 19.64 2.17 -6.10
N ASP A 6 19.19 3.30 -5.57
CA ASP A 6 19.82 4.00 -4.44
C ASP A 6 19.79 3.17 -3.15
N PHE A 7 18.92 2.19 -3.09
CA PHE A 7 18.87 1.21 -2.02
C PHE A 7 19.26 -0.17 -2.56
N GLY A 8 20.39 -0.72 -2.11
CA GLY A 8 20.83 -2.07 -2.51
C GLY A 8 21.79 -2.12 -3.69
N MET A 9 22.62 -1.09 -3.90
CA MET A 9 23.69 -1.07 -4.92
C MET A 9 23.18 -1.32 -6.35
N GLY A 10 22.01 -0.81 -6.72
CA GLY A 10 21.43 -0.97 -8.07
C GLY A 10 20.84 -2.35 -8.35
N LYS A 11 20.72 -3.22 -7.37
CA LYS A 11 20.10 -4.54 -7.54
C LYS A 11 18.62 -4.47 -7.14
N ARG A 12 17.77 -5.05 -7.99
CA ARG A 12 16.37 -5.32 -7.59
C ARG A 12 16.39 -6.33 -6.45
N MET A 13 15.92 -5.91 -5.28
CA MET A 13 15.87 -6.77 -4.11
C MET A 13 14.43 -6.84 -3.62
N THR A 14 13.98 -8.06 -3.35
CA THR A 14 12.71 -8.32 -2.66
C THR A 14 13.04 -8.75 -1.23
N MET A 15 12.36 -8.17 -0.25
CA MET A 15 12.52 -8.58 1.14
C MET A 15 12.05 -10.03 1.29
N ASP A 16 12.90 -10.89 1.81
CA ASP A 16 12.51 -12.25 2.18
C ASP A 16 11.82 -12.28 3.55
N PHE A 17 11.16 -13.41 3.83
CA PHE A 17 10.42 -13.56 5.08
C PHE A 17 11.32 -13.54 6.32
N ASP A 18 12.54 -14.03 6.25
CA ASP A 18 13.45 -14.07 7.39
C ASP A 18 13.84 -12.66 7.85
N VAL A 19 14.03 -11.74 6.90
CA VAL A 19 14.26 -10.32 7.20
C VAL A 19 13.01 -9.69 7.80
N ALA A 20 11.84 -9.91 7.22
CA ALA A 20 10.58 -9.39 7.72
C ALA A 20 10.28 -9.93 9.13
N LYS A 21 10.52 -11.21 9.38
CA LYS A 21 10.38 -11.85 10.70
C LYS A 21 11.26 -11.17 11.74
N LYS A 22 12.55 -10.97 11.43
CA LYS A 22 13.47 -10.25 12.33
C LYS A 22 13.02 -8.83 12.63
N ALA A 23 12.42 -8.14 11.65
CA ALA A 23 11.87 -6.80 11.86
C ALA A 23 10.67 -6.81 12.83
N ILE A 24 9.77 -7.79 12.73
CA ILE A 24 8.66 -7.98 13.68
C ILE A 24 9.21 -8.29 15.08
N ASP A 25 10.15 -9.22 15.22
CA ASP A 25 10.77 -9.56 16.50
C ASP A 25 11.43 -8.33 17.15
N PHE A 26 12.16 -7.54 16.34
CA PHE A 26 12.81 -6.31 16.80
C PHE A 26 11.80 -5.27 17.29
N VAL A 27 10.72 -5.04 16.54
CA VAL A 27 9.72 -4.03 16.93
C VAL A 27 8.95 -4.47 18.19
N ILE A 28 8.68 -5.75 18.37
CA ILE A 28 8.10 -6.30 19.59
C ILE A 28 9.02 -6.00 20.78
N GLU A 29 10.31 -6.34 20.67
CA GLU A 29 11.31 -6.09 21.72
C GLU A 29 11.39 -4.60 22.07
N LYS A 30 11.53 -3.72 21.05
CA LYS A 30 11.73 -2.27 21.27
C LYS A 30 10.47 -1.53 21.67
N SER A 31 9.30 -2.08 21.41
CA SER A 31 8.02 -1.47 21.84
C SER A 31 7.77 -1.55 23.35
N ARG A 32 8.53 -2.38 24.08
CA ARG A 32 8.41 -2.54 25.54
C ARG A 32 6.95 -2.76 25.98
N GLY A 33 6.41 -1.88 26.84
CA GLY A 33 5.02 -1.93 27.33
C GLY A 33 3.95 -1.44 26.36
N ARG A 34 4.31 -0.91 25.19
CA ARG A 34 3.31 -0.46 24.20
C ARG A 34 2.59 -1.67 23.60
N ARG A 35 1.27 -1.69 23.74
CA ARG A 35 0.47 -2.79 23.23
C ARG A 35 0.23 -2.70 21.73
N ASN A 36 -0.09 -1.51 21.23
CA ASN A 36 -0.42 -1.30 19.81
C ASN A 36 0.84 -1.06 18.99
N ILE A 37 0.97 -1.78 17.89
CA ILE A 37 2.08 -1.69 16.94
C ILE A 37 1.47 -1.52 15.55
N GLU A 38 1.95 -0.53 14.81
CA GLU A 38 1.57 -0.32 13.42
C GLU A 38 2.70 -0.79 12.50
N VAL A 39 2.33 -1.51 11.46
CA VAL A 39 3.24 -2.02 10.43
C VAL A 39 2.72 -1.60 9.08
N ASP A 40 3.51 -0.85 8.34
CA ASP A 40 3.18 -0.42 6.98
C ASP A 40 4.01 -1.21 5.95
N PHE A 41 3.33 -1.93 5.07
CA PHE A 41 3.93 -2.54 3.90
C PHE A 41 4.06 -1.49 2.80
N PHE A 42 5.24 -0.93 2.72
CA PHE A 42 5.62 0.11 1.78
C PHE A 42 6.86 -0.31 0.99
N GLY A 43 7.26 0.48 0.03
CA GLY A 43 8.48 0.23 -0.73
C GLY A 43 8.27 0.49 -2.22
N GLY A 44 8.87 -0.32 -3.12
CA GLY A 44 8.60 -0.22 -4.55
C GLY A 44 7.13 -0.57 -4.86
N GLU A 45 6.77 -1.83 -4.65
CA GLU A 45 5.39 -2.33 -4.71
C GLU A 45 5.28 -3.59 -3.84
N PRO A 46 4.58 -3.55 -2.69
CA PRO A 46 4.51 -4.70 -1.78
C PRO A 46 3.80 -5.91 -2.38
N LEU A 47 2.90 -5.72 -3.35
CA LEU A 47 2.23 -6.84 -4.02
C LEU A 47 3.18 -7.70 -4.86
N MET A 48 4.39 -7.23 -5.18
CA MET A 48 5.44 -8.05 -5.79
C MET A 48 6.04 -9.06 -4.81
N ALA A 49 5.95 -8.81 -3.51
CA ALA A 49 6.41 -9.69 -2.44
C ALA A 49 5.23 -10.29 -1.65
N TRP A 50 4.13 -10.63 -2.33
CA TRP A 50 2.85 -10.95 -1.72
C TRP A 50 2.93 -12.08 -0.68
N ASP A 51 3.69 -13.11 -0.97
CA ASP A 51 3.90 -14.21 -0.02
C ASP A 51 4.61 -13.76 1.27
N THR A 52 5.59 -12.86 1.14
CA THR A 52 6.25 -12.26 2.31
C THR A 52 5.27 -11.43 3.12
N VAL A 53 4.42 -10.63 2.48
CA VAL A 53 3.37 -9.86 3.17
C VAL A 53 2.44 -10.78 3.96
N LYS A 54 1.87 -11.81 3.32
CA LYS A 54 0.96 -12.76 3.98
C LYS A 54 1.63 -13.48 5.16
N LYS A 55 2.85 -13.98 4.96
CA LYS A 55 3.61 -14.67 6.02
C LYS A 55 3.93 -13.73 7.19
N THR A 56 4.25 -12.46 6.92
CA THR A 56 4.56 -11.47 7.96
C THR A 56 3.33 -11.15 8.80
N VAL A 57 2.17 -10.94 8.15
CA VAL A 57 0.90 -10.73 8.86
C VAL A 57 0.56 -11.93 9.75
N ALA A 58 0.61 -13.13 9.20
CA ALA A 58 0.31 -14.35 9.95
C ALA A 58 1.25 -14.54 11.14
N TYR A 59 2.55 -14.31 10.94
CA TYR A 59 3.55 -14.39 12.00
C TYR A 59 3.30 -13.37 13.11
N ALA A 60 3.09 -12.11 12.76
CA ALA A 60 2.84 -11.07 13.76
C ALA A 60 1.56 -11.36 14.57
N ARG A 61 0.47 -11.76 13.89
CA ARG A 61 -0.79 -12.16 14.54
C ARG A 61 -0.60 -13.33 15.52
N SER A 62 0.23 -14.33 15.17
CA SER A 62 0.49 -15.49 16.04
C SER A 62 1.18 -15.13 17.37
N LEU A 63 1.83 -13.97 17.44
CA LEU A 63 2.53 -13.49 18.63
C LEU A 63 1.70 -12.52 19.50
N GLU A 64 0.53 -12.08 19.05
CA GLU A 64 -0.25 -11.04 19.72
C GLU A 64 -0.62 -11.40 21.16
N GLU A 65 -1.11 -12.60 21.38
CA GLU A 65 -1.54 -13.07 22.71
C GLU A 65 -0.33 -13.24 23.64
N GLU A 66 0.68 -14.02 23.23
CA GLU A 66 1.88 -14.31 24.02
C GLU A 66 2.64 -13.05 24.42
N LYS A 67 2.78 -12.11 23.49
CA LYS A 67 3.54 -10.87 23.69
C LYS A 67 2.70 -9.70 24.20
N ASN A 68 1.40 -9.90 24.41
CA ASN A 68 0.44 -8.84 24.76
C ASN A 68 0.55 -7.64 23.81
N LYS A 69 0.54 -7.91 22.50
CA LYS A 69 0.60 -6.92 21.42
C LYS A 69 -0.69 -6.95 20.63
N LYS A 70 -0.94 -5.87 19.89
CA LYS A 70 -1.99 -5.77 18.87
C LYS A 70 -1.40 -5.07 17.67
N PHE A 71 -1.34 -5.77 16.55
CA PHE A 71 -0.84 -5.23 15.29
C PHE A 71 -1.97 -4.58 14.50
N ARG A 72 -1.67 -3.43 13.90
CA ARG A 72 -2.44 -2.82 12.83
C ARG A 72 -1.58 -2.79 11.58
N PHE A 73 -2.15 -3.24 10.48
CA PHE A 73 -1.42 -3.33 9.21
C PHE A 73 -1.96 -2.31 8.22
N THR A 74 -1.04 -1.61 7.58
CA THR A 74 -1.28 -0.75 6.42
C THR A 74 -0.56 -1.33 5.21
N ILE A 75 -1.16 -1.22 4.05
CA ILE A 75 -0.49 -1.53 2.78
C ILE A 75 -0.64 -0.36 1.82
N THR A 76 0.47 0.04 1.18
CA THR A 76 0.49 1.08 0.16
C THR A 76 0.77 0.44 -1.20
N THR A 77 -0.14 0.60 -2.16
CA THR A 77 -0.01 -0.06 -3.47
C THR A 77 -0.29 0.88 -4.64
N ASN A 78 0.39 0.64 -5.76
CA ASN A 78 0.10 1.28 -7.05
C ASN A 78 -1.08 0.63 -7.80
N GLY A 79 -1.64 -0.47 -7.29
CA GLY A 79 -2.85 -1.12 -7.79
C GLY A 79 -2.67 -2.01 -9.04
N LEU A 80 -1.55 -1.95 -9.73
CA LEU A 80 -1.37 -2.71 -10.97
C LEU A 80 -1.54 -4.22 -10.78
N MET A 81 -1.02 -4.75 -9.66
CA MET A 81 -1.05 -6.18 -9.34
C MET A 81 -2.24 -6.60 -8.47
N LEU A 82 -3.19 -5.70 -8.19
CA LEU A 82 -4.44 -6.07 -7.52
C LEU A 82 -5.25 -7.02 -8.41
N ASP A 83 -5.73 -8.07 -7.79
CA ASP A 83 -6.72 -9.02 -8.27
C ASP A 83 -7.73 -9.31 -7.15
N ASP A 84 -8.71 -10.14 -7.42
CA ASP A 84 -9.79 -10.43 -6.48
C ASP A 84 -9.26 -11.07 -5.18
N GLU A 85 -8.32 -12.02 -5.27
CA GLU A 85 -7.71 -12.66 -4.10
C GLU A 85 -7.02 -11.63 -3.19
N LYS A 86 -6.25 -10.72 -3.79
CA LYS A 86 -5.53 -9.69 -3.02
C LYS A 86 -6.46 -8.65 -2.42
N ILE A 87 -7.52 -8.26 -3.16
CA ILE A 87 -8.53 -7.34 -2.66
C ILE A 87 -9.23 -7.95 -1.43
N ASP A 88 -9.67 -9.21 -1.51
CA ASP A 88 -10.32 -9.90 -0.41
C ASP A 88 -9.38 -9.99 0.82
N TYR A 89 -8.13 -10.42 0.60
CA TYR A 89 -7.15 -10.52 1.68
C TYR A 89 -6.84 -9.15 2.33
N ILE A 90 -6.67 -8.09 1.52
CA ILE A 90 -6.41 -6.73 2.03
C ILE A 90 -7.62 -6.25 2.85
N ASN A 91 -8.83 -6.47 2.36
CA ASN A 91 -10.03 -6.08 3.07
C ASN A 91 -10.25 -6.86 4.37
N GLU A 92 -9.81 -8.11 4.43
CA GLU A 92 -9.90 -8.93 5.64
C GLU A 92 -8.79 -8.58 6.66
N ASN A 93 -7.55 -8.45 6.23
CA ASN A 93 -6.37 -8.49 7.11
C ASN A 93 -5.71 -7.13 7.36
N MET A 94 -5.91 -6.11 6.48
CA MET A 94 -5.31 -4.80 6.63
C MET A 94 -6.29 -3.82 7.28
N ASP A 95 -5.84 -3.11 8.30
CA ASP A 95 -6.63 -2.08 8.98
C ASP A 95 -6.73 -0.83 8.13
N ASN A 96 -5.70 -0.53 7.33
CA ASN A 96 -5.68 0.59 6.41
C ASN A 96 -5.08 0.19 5.05
N CYS A 97 -5.49 0.89 4.00
CA CYS A 97 -4.96 0.71 2.65
C CYS A 97 -4.74 2.07 1.99
N VAL A 98 -3.54 2.29 1.48
CA VAL A 98 -3.19 3.50 0.74
C VAL A 98 -3.10 3.19 -0.75
N LEU A 99 -3.96 3.82 -1.53
CA LEU A 99 -4.11 3.63 -2.97
C LEU A 99 -3.43 4.77 -3.71
N SER A 100 -2.37 4.47 -4.46
CA SER A 100 -1.59 5.51 -5.13
C SER A 100 -2.24 5.93 -6.44
N LEU A 101 -2.79 7.17 -6.49
CA LEU A 101 -3.43 7.77 -7.65
C LEU A 101 -3.17 9.28 -7.64
N ASP A 102 -2.53 9.80 -8.67
CA ASP A 102 -2.05 11.20 -8.67
C ASP A 102 -3.09 12.21 -9.18
N GLY A 103 -4.31 11.80 -9.49
CA GLY A 103 -5.38 12.70 -9.91
C GLY A 103 -5.97 12.37 -11.27
N ARG A 104 -6.15 13.39 -12.12
CA ARG A 104 -6.67 13.24 -13.49
C ARG A 104 -5.88 12.20 -14.27
N LYS A 105 -6.57 11.51 -15.17
CA LYS A 105 -5.98 10.44 -15.99
C LYS A 105 -4.67 10.87 -16.67
N CYS A 106 -4.61 12.03 -17.29
CA CYS A 106 -3.42 12.51 -17.99
C CYS A 106 -2.22 12.69 -17.04
N ILE A 107 -2.46 13.20 -15.83
CA ILE A 107 -1.42 13.38 -14.80
C ILE A 107 -0.97 12.02 -14.26
N ASN A 108 -1.92 11.17 -13.87
CA ASN A 108 -1.58 9.85 -13.36
C ASN A 108 -0.80 9.01 -14.37
N ASP A 109 -1.21 9.01 -15.62
CA ASP A 109 -0.57 8.21 -16.68
C ASP A 109 0.83 8.72 -17.04
N GLU A 110 1.07 10.04 -16.93
CA GLU A 110 2.41 10.61 -17.08
C GLU A 110 3.33 10.26 -15.89
N MET A 111 2.80 10.34 -14.67
CA MET A 111 3.59 10.15 -13.44
C MET A 111 3.80 8.68 -13.08
N ARG A 112 2.84 7.82 -13.43
CA ARG A 112 2.80 6.39 -13.10
C ARG A 112 2.58 5.52 -14.36
N PRO A 113 3.48 5.59 -15.33
CA PRO A 113 3.38 4.69 -16.48
C PRO A 113 3.59 3.23 -16.03
N THR A 114 2.98 2.32 -16.78
CA THR A 114 3.30 0.89 -16.66
C THR A 114 4.71 0.59 -17.17
N ALA A 115 5.26 -0.57 -16.85
CA ALA A 115 6.56 -0.99 -17.37
C ALA A 115 6.64 -0.99 -18.93
N GLY A 116 5.50 -1.11 -19.61
CA GLY A 116 5.39 -1.02 -21.07
C GLY A 116 5.23 0.41 -21.60
N GLY A 117 5.27 1.43 -20.73
CA GLY A 117 5.11 2.85 -21.13
C GLY A 117 3.68 3.28 -21.38
N CYS A 118 2.68 2.41 -21.16
CA CYS A 118 1.26 2.78 -21.25
C CYS A 118 0.78 3.42 -19.95
N GLY A 119 -0.32 4.17 -20.01
CA GLY A 119 -0.97 4.69 -18.80
C GLY A 119 -1.49 3.59 -17.87
N SER A 120 -1.55 3.90 -16.58
CA SER A 120 -2.02 2.96 -15.55
C SER A 120 -3.44 3.25 -15.07
N TYR A 121 -3.97 4.45 -15.29
CA TYR A 121 -5.23 4.93 -14.73
C TYR A 121 -6.42 4.00 -15.00
N ASP A 122 -6.66 3.65 -16.26
CA ASP A 122 -7.81 2.81 -16.66
C ASP A 122 -7.71 1.38 -16.10
N VAL A 123 -6.50 0.96 -15.71
CA VAL A 123 -6.27 -0.35 -15.09
C VAL A 123 -6.51 -0.31 -13.60
N ILE A 124 -6.04 0.75 -12.90
CA ILE A 124 -6.03 0.77 -11.44
C ILE A 124 -7.33 1.31 -10.84
N VAL A 125 -7.96 2.33 -11.46
CA VAL A 125 -9.17 2.96 -10.90
C VAL A 125 -10.32 1.97 -10.69
N PRO A 126 -10.67 1.08 -11.65
CA PRO A 126 -11.70 0.08 -11.42
C PRO A 126 -11.39 -0.86 -10.26
N LYS A 127 -10.10 -1.25 -10.09
CA LYS A 127 -9.65 -2.11 -8.99
C LYS A 127 -9.74 -1.41 -7.65
N PHE A 128 -9.36 -0.13 -7.58
CA PHE A 128 -9.49 0.69 -6.38
C PHE A 128 -10.94 0.85 -5.97
N LYS A 129 -11.84 1.16 -6.92
CA LYS A 129 -13.28 1.23 -6.66
C LYS A 129 -13.82 -0.09 -6.11
N LYS A 130 -13.41 -1.22 -6.69
CA LYS A 130 -13.80 -2.54 -6.20
C LYS A 130 -13.33 -2.76 -4.76
N LEU A 131 -12.05 -2.49 -4.46
CA LEU A 131 -11.47 -2.64 -3.13
C LEU A 131 -12.24 -1.79 -2.11
N VAL A 132 -12.46 -0.51 -2.41
CA VAL A 132 -13.16 0.44 -1.52
C VAL A 132 -14.62 0.04 -1.32
N SER A 133 -15.33 -0.37 -2.37
CA SER A 133 -16.74 -0.77 -2.27
C SER A 133 -16.97 -2.00 -1.39
N GLN A 134 -15.96 -2.86 -1.25
CA GLN A 134 -16.01 -4.09 -0.44
C GLN A 134 -15.40 -3.89 0.95
N ARG A 135 -14.86 -2.70 1.24
CA ARG A 135 -14.15 -2.46 2.50
C ARG A 135 -15.10 -2.32 3.68
N GLY A 136 -14.76 -2.97 4.80
CA GLY A 136 -15.53 -2.88 6.05
C GLY A 136 -15.52 -1.45 6.60
N LYS A 137 -16.62 -1.04 7.23
CA LYS A 137 -16.79 0.31 7.82
C LYS A 137 -15.85 0.60 9.00
N ASP A 138 -15.25 -0.42 9.56
CA ASP A 138 -14.29 -0.38 10.65
C ASP A 138 -12.84 -0.28 10.17
N LYS A 139 -12.64 -0.15 8.85
CA LYS A 139 -11.33 -0.13 8.19
C LYS A 139 -11.14 1.10 7.34
N ASP A 140 -9.95 1.67 7.45
CA ASP A 140 -9.60 2.90 6.75
C ASP A 140 -9.03 2.62 5.35
N TYR A 141 -9.17 3.60 4.45
CA TYR A 141 -8.41 3.69 3.22
C TYR A 141 -8.05 5.15 2.93
N TYR A 142 -7.02 5.36 2.14
CA TYR A 142 -6.69 6.67 1.58
C TYR A 142 -6.29 6.54 0.13
N VAL A 143 -6.81 7.43 -0.71
CA VAL A 143 -6.23 7.67 -2.03
C VAL A 143 -5.17 8.75 -1.88
N ARG A 144 -3.93 8.40 -2.21
CA ARG A 144 -2.78 9.30 -2.07
C ARG A 144 -2.27 9.72 -3.43
N GLY A 145 -2.32 11.04 -3.67
CA GLY A 145 -1.73 11.69 -4.84
C GLY A 145 -0.45 12.46 -4.48
N THR A 146 0.41 12.65 -5.46
CA THR A 146 1.61 13.47 -5.34
C THR A 146 1.52 14.62 -6.34
N PHE A 147 1.60 15.86 -5.87
CA PHE A 147 1.75 16.99 -6.77
C PHE A 147 3.21 17.31 -7.04
N THR A 148 3.49 17.76 -8.23
CA THR A 148 4.84 18.08 -8.71
C THR A 148 4.80 19.38 -9.51
N SER A 149 5.94 19.81 -10.06
CA SER A 149 5.97 20.95 -10.99
C SER A 149 5.12 20.74 -12.25
N LYS A 150 4.67 19.52 -12.54
CA LYS A 150 3.85 19.19 -13.72
C LYS A 150 2.35 19.35 -13.49
N ASN A 151 1.90 19.38 -12.23
CA ASN A 151 0.50 19.51 -11.85
C ASN A 151 0.30 20.52 -10.71
N LEU A 152 0.80 21.74 -10.90
CA LEU A 152 0.64 22.83 -9.93
C LEU A 152 -0.83 23.22 -9.69
N ASP A 153 -1.70 22.87 -10.61
CA ASP A 153 -3.15 22.97 -10.50
C ASP A 153 -3.79 21.75 -9.79
N PHE A 154 -3.08 21.18 -8.81
CA PHE A 154 -3.43 19.95 -8.10
C PHE A 154 -4.86 19.93 -7.51
N THR A 155 -5.49 21.09 -7.31
CA THR A 155 -6.90 21.16 -6.91
C THR A 155 -7.80 20.41 -7.91
N ASN A 156 -7.50 20.48 -9.21
CA ASN A 156 -8.23 19.74 -10.23
C ASN A 156 -8.00 18.23 -10.12
N ASP A 157 -6.84 17.81 -9.64
CA ASP A 157 -6.53 16.39 -9.41
C ASP A 157 -7.28 15.86 -8.19
N VAL A 158 -7.35 16.65 -7.12
CA VAL A 158 -8.17 16.32 -5.94
C VAL A 158 -9.65 16.19 -6.30
N LEU A 159 -10.19 17.13 -7.06
CA LEU A 159 -11.58 17.09 -7.51
C LEU A 159 -11.84 15.88 -8.41
N ALA A 160 -10.93 15.57 -9.33
CA ALA A 160 -11.05 14.40 -10.20
C ALA A 160 -11.06 13.08 -9.41
N ILE A 161 -10.26 12.96 -8.35
CA ILE A 161 -10.28 11.77 -7.47
C ILE A 161 -11.62 11.69 -6.72
N ALA A 162 -12.14 12.83 -6.23
CA ALA A 162 -13.44 12.88 -5.57
C ALA A 162 -14.60 12.54 -6.54
N ASP A 163 -14.54 12.99 -7.77
CA ASP A 163 -15.53 12.67 -8.82
C ASP A 163 -15.55 11.18 -9.19
N GLU A 164 -14.42 10.47 -9.00
CA GLU A 164 -14.36 9.02 -9.11
C GLU A 164 -15.07 8.30 -7.95
N GLY A 165 -15.52 9.02 -6.93
CA GLY A 165 -16.26 8.51 -5.78
C GLY A 165 -15.40 8.13 -4.58
N PHE A 166 -14.14 8.58 -4.54
CA PHE A 166 -13.29 8.41 -3.36
C PHE A 166 -13.48 9.58 -2.40
N ASP A 167 -13.72 9.29 -1.12
CA ASP A 167 -14.01 10.27 -0.06
C ASP A 167 -12.85 10.43 0.95
N GLN A 168 -11.84 9.57 0.91
CA GLN A 168 -10.67 9.61 1.77
C GLN A 168 -9.42 9.93 0.94
N LEU A 169 -8.96 11.18 1.02
CA LEU A 169 -7.83 11.67 0.23
C LEU A 169 -6.67 12.11 1.14
N SER A 170 -5.42 11.91 0.67
CA SER A 170 -4.19 12.22 1.42
C SER A 170 -3.10 12.81 0.52
#